data_30b7e869604d34bdca920752ba6a25ea
#
_entry.id   30b7e869604d34bdca920752ba6a25ea
#
_cell.length_a   1.000
_cell.length_b   1.000
_cell.length_c   1.000
_cell.angle_alpha   90.00
_cell.angle_beta   90.00
_cell.angle_gamma   90.00
#
_symmetry.space_group_name_H-M   'P 1'
#
loop_
_entity.id
_entity.type
_entity.pdbx_description
1 polymer ?
#
loop_
_entity_poly.entity_id
_entity_poly.type
_entity_poly.pdbx_seq_one_letter_code
_entity_poly.pdbx_strand_id
1 'polypeptide(L)'
;MKKLSILLAALLMSTGSLLAQNQQWFSRHILSDKHAMVSMKAQKHYLLLPVEEKEAESKIRVIKDGVVVDNINIKLATGKADYYVPLDLTRFGKGGLLLDLTFTGSYRTVGNIEDYNCWKLMKQSATFDTTNREQWRPVYHHTPTWGWMNDPNGMFYKDGVWHLYYQHNAYGSIWGNISWGHSTSTDLMHWKSQPEAIWPDALGMVFSGSAVVDTANTAGFGKNAVVAMFTSADANQTQSLAYSNDGGTTFKRYEGNPTVTSNVPDFRDPRMIWNDDTKEWNLVLAAGQQMDFYSSKDLKDWKFESSFGEGYGCHKGVWECPDLMKMDNGKWVLVCNINPGGPYGGSATQYFVGQWDGHKFTCESKPEVTKWMDYGKDHYATVTFSGAPNGRHVALAWMSNWQYAAVVPTHQYRSANSIPRDLGLFNDGSEDYVSVKPSPEVMRAFSKKATGLDAACMVEVSALRRNTTIELSNGKGERVVMRYDASEQSFSVDRMRSGQADFSDAFPAVTTAPTHGKVSRVLIFIDKSSIEVFDADGKFAITNLVFPTKPYDRLSVKGGKSRVWKMR
;
A
#
# COMPACT_ATOMS: atom_id res chain seq x y z
N MET A 1 6.17 11.26 34.52
CA MET A 1 5.45 12.35 33.80
C MET A 1 5.72 13.66 34.55
N LYS A 2 6.70 14.42 34.09
CA LYS A 2 7.04 15.70 34.68
C LYS A 2 6.26 16.80 33.97
N LYS A 3 5.41 17.48 34.74
CA LYS A 3 4.73 18.71 34.35
C LYS A 3 5.75 19.73 33.84
N LEU A 4 5.84 19.90 32.54
CA LEU A 4 6.54 21.03 31.95
C LEU A 4 5.56 22.20 31.95
N SER A 5 5.73 23.03 32.92
CA SER A 5 4.77 23.96 33.49
C SER A 5 4.55 25.17 32.59
N ILE A 6 3.33 25.51 32.37
CA ILE A 6 2.58 26.75 32.74
C ILE A 6 3.32 28.10 32.63
N LEU A 7 4.64 28.17 32.61
CA LEU A 7 5.37 29.45 32.51
C LEU A 7 5.46 29.98 31.07
N LEU A 8 5.22 29.18 30.03
CA LEU A 8 5.31 29.66 28.64
C LEU A 8 4.03 30.33 28.13
N ALA A 9 2.89 30.12 28.77
CA ALA A 9 1.61 30.68 28.33
C ALA A 9 1.42 32.17 28.74
N ALA A 10 2.16 32.66 29.70
CA ALA A 10 2.02 34.04 30.21
C ALA A 10 2.89 35.09 29.51
N LEU A 11 3.90 34.67 28.74
CA LEU A 11 4.82 35.62 28.04
C LEU A 11 4.36 36.00 26.63
N LEU A 12 3.23 35.47 26.16
CA LEU A 12 2.76 35.65 24.78
C LEU A 12 1.77 36.81 24.60
N MET A 13 1.55 37.64 25.60
CA MET A 13 0.55 38.73 25.53
C MET A 13 1.07 40.14 25.37
N SER A 14 2.33 40.40 25.17
CA SER A 14 2.81 41.78 24.98
C SER A 14 3.93 41.87 23.98
N THR A 15 3.64 42.32 22.82
CA THR A 15 4.27 43.25 21.88
C THR A 15 3.83 42.93 20.47
N GLY A 16 2.70 43.48 20.06
CA GLY A 16 2.29 43.55 18.68
C GLY A 16 2.95 44.73 18.01
N SER A 17 3.81 44.53 17.05
CA SER A 17 4.14 45.55 16.04
C SER A 17 3.46 45.21 14.72
N LEU A 18 2.67 46.19 14.26
CA LEU A 18 1.96 46.21 12.99
C LEU A 18 2.90 45.93 11.82
N LEU A 19 2.66 44.80 11.11
CA LEU A 19 2.87 44.71 9.66
C LEU A 19 2.18 43.46 9.15
N ALA A 20 1.14 43.69 8.37
CA ALA A 20 0.47 42.82 7.38
C ALA A 20 -1.01 42.63 7.62
N GLN A 21 -1.77 43.44 6.97
CA GLN A 21 -3.17 43.17 6.62
C GLN A 21 -3.25 41.90 5.75
N ASN A 22 -4.02 40.92 6.20
CA ASN A 22 -4.74 39.87 5.48
C ASN A 22 -4.54 38.41 5.90
N GLN A 23 -3.95 38.08 7.05
CA GLN A 23 -4.10 36.72 7.62
C GLN A 23 -4.23 36.78 9.15
N GLN A 24 -5.43 37.14 9.63
CA GLN A 24 -5.74 37.18 11.08
C GLN A 24 -5.99 35.80 11.72
N TRP A 25 -5.70 34.68 11.05
CA TRP A 25 -6.02 33.35 11.56
C TRP A 25 -4.86 32.66 12.31
N PHE A 26 -3.62 33.19 12.18
CA PHE A 26 -2.47 32.69 12.95
C PHE A 26 -1.51 33.80 13.35
N SER A 27 -0.74 33.54 14.42
CA SER A 27 0.44 34.30 14.81
C SER A 27 1.66 33.39 14.83
N ARG A 28 2.81 33.93 14.39
CA ARG A 28 4.08 33.22 14.29
C ARG A 28 5.10 33.80 15.27
N HIS A 29 5.82 32.92 15.96
CA HIS A 29 6.93 33.26 16.84
C HIS A 29 8.15 32.43 16.42
N ILE A 30 9.20 33.10 15.99
CA ILE A 30 10.51 32.49 15.68
C ILE A 30 11.28 32.33 16.98
N LEU A 31 11.71 31.11 17.29
CA LEU A 31 12.45 30.79 18.52
C LEU A 31 13.95 30.60 18.26
N SER A 32 14.32 30.18 17.05
CA SER A 32 15.70 30.05 16.59
C SER A 32 15.74 30.01 15.05
N ASP A 33 16.92 29.85 14.48
CA ASP A 33 17.16 29.69 13.04
C ASP A 33 16.46 28.43 12.40
N LYS A 34 16.02 27.50 13.24
CA LYS A 34 15.34 26.25 12.79
C LYS A 34 14.03 25.96 13.52
N HIS A 35 13.60 26.84 14.42
CA HIS A 35 12.45 26.55 15.28
C HIS A 35 11.47 27.71 15.30
N ALA A 36 10.21 27.40 15.05
CA ALA A 36 9.11 28.36 15.08
C ALA A 36 7.87 27.75 15.73
N MET A 37 7.07 28.59 16.35
CA MET A 37 5.75 28.25 16.86
C MET A 37 4.68 29.05 16.13
N VAL A 38 3.59 28.40 15.74
CA VAL A 38 2.42 29.03 15.11
C VAL A 38 1.20 28.78 15.97
N SER A 39 0.66 29.83 16.54
CA SER A 39 -0.63 29.78 17.24
C SER A 39 -1.74 30.11 16.25
N MET A 40 -2.77 29.26 16.15
CA MET A 40 -3.85 29.42 15.20
C MET A 40 -5.21 29.03 15.79
N LYS A 41 -6.29 29.56 15.17
CA LYS A 41 -7.66 29.10 15.39
C LYS A 41 -8.14 28.34 14.18
N ALA A 42 -8.67 27.13 14.39
CA ALA A 42 -9.34 26.38 13.31
C ALA A 42 -10.65 27.09 12.95
N GLN A 43 -10.68 27.66 11.73
CA GLN A 43 -11.84 28.38 11.18
C GLN A 43 -12.48 27.65 10.00
N LYS A 44 -11.71 26.75 9.35
CA LYS A 44 -12.13 25.94 8.20
C LYS A 44 -11.73 24.49 8.41
N HIS A 45 -12.16 23.61 7.49
CA HIS A 45 -11.93 22.18 7.58
C HIS A 45 -10.45 21.82 7.54
N TYR A 46 -9.70 22.42 6.61
CA TYR A 46 -8.30 22.07 6.37
C TYR A 46 -7.35 23.23 6.62
N LEU A 47 -6.14 22.91 7.11
CA LEU A 47 -4.95 23.70 6.90
C LEU A 47 -4.18 23.08 5.72
N LEU A 48 -4.05 23.81 4.62
CA LEU A 48 -3.27 23.37 3.47
C LEU A 48 -1.80 23.71 3.72
N LEU A 49 -0.98 22.67 3.77
CA LEU A 49 0.47 22.74 3.99
C LEU A 49 1.18 22.67 2.64
N PRO A 50 2.04 23.65 2.29
CA PRO A 50 2.78 23.65 1.03
C PRO A 50 3.98 22.70 1.11
N VAL A 51 4.11 21.79 0.14
CA VAL A 51 5.21 20.84 0.00
C VAL A 51 6.17 21.26 -1.10
N GLU A 52 7.46 21.19 -0.83
CA GLU A 52 8.54 21.35 -1.81
C GLU A 52 9.40 20.08 -1.81
N GLU A 53 9.30 19.26 -2.88
CA GLU A 53 9.87 17.91 -2.95
C GLU A 53 11.41 17.86 -2.73
N LYS A 54 12.09 18.94 -3.04
CA LYS A 54 13.54 19.05 -2.88
C LYS A 54 13.98 19.47 -1.47
N GLU A 55 13.03 19.83 -0.60
CA GLU A 55 13.39 20.21 0.77
C GLU A 55 13.63 18.98 1.65
N ALA A 56 14.39 19.20 2.71
CA ALA A 56 14.51 18.24 3.78
C ALA A 56 13.19 18.17 4.58
N GLU A 57 12.92 17.03 5.19
CA GLU A 57 11.76 16.90 6.07
C GLU A 57 11.89 17.82 7.28
N SER A 58 10.83 18.54 7.57
CA SER A 58 10.61 19.31 8.80
C SER A 58 9.64 18.55 9.68
N LYS A 59 9.68 18.79 10.98
CA LYS A 59 8.75 18.19 11.94
C LYS A 59 7.75 19.24 12.41
N ILE A 60 6.45 18.88 12.41
CA ILE A 60 5.37 19.66 12.99
C ILE A 60 4.75 18.85 14.12
N ARG A 61 4.80 19.34 15.35
CA ARG A 61 3.99 18.84 16.45
C ARG A 61 2.71 19.67 16.54
N VAL A 62 1.57 19.03 16.45
CA VAL A 62 0.27 19.67 16.67
C VAL A 62 -0.05 19.55 18.16
N ILE A 63 -0.23 20.68 18.82
CA ILE A 63 -0.47 20.77 20.26
C ILE A 63 -1.88 21.33 20.48
N LYS A 64 -2.68 20.61 21.27
CA LYS A 64 -4.01 21.00 21.71
C LYS A 64 -4.08 20.98 23.22
N ASP A 65 -4.51 22.09 23.82
CA ASP A 65 -4.67 22.22 25.28
C ASP A 65 -3.42 21.76 26.07
N GLY A 66 -2.21 22.05 25.52
CA GLY A 66 -0.91 21.69 26.11
C GLY A 66 -0.46 20.25 25.88
N VAL A 67 -1.21 19.44 25.12
CA VAL A 67 -0.90 18.04 24.79
C VAL A 67 -0.53 17.93 23.32
N VAL A 68 0.54 17.21 22.99
CA VAL A 68 0.87 16.84 21.60
C VAL A 68 -0.15 15.81 21.14
N VAL A 69 -0.95 16.16 20.12
CA VAL A 69 -2.03 15.33 19.58
C VAL A 69 -1.71 14.77 18.21
N ASP A 70 -0.68 15.27 17.54
CA ASP A 70 -0.17 14.71 16.28
C ASP A 70 1.31 15.09 16.07
N ASN A 71 2.04 14.25 15.34
CA ASN A 71 3.42 14.48 14.91
C ASN A 71 3.50 14.24 13.41
N ILE A 72 3.97 15.23 12.66
CA ILE A 72 3.98 15.23 11.21
C ILE A 72 5.40 15.50 10.72
N ASN A 73 5.93 14.63 9.88
CA ASN A 73 7.11 14.90 9.09
C ASN A 73 6.68 15.36 7.70
N ILE A 74 7.18 16.48 7.22
CA ILE A 74 6.76 17.07 5.95
C ILE A 74 7.91 17.87 5.33
N LYS A 75 8.06 17.80 4.02
CA LYS A 75 8.96 18.64 3.25
C LYS A 75 8.33 20.02 3.04
N LEU A 76 8.26 20.80 4.11
CA LEU A 76 7.58 22.09 4.10
C LEU A 76 8.32 23.09 3.21
N ALA A 77 7.62 23.74 2.29
CA ALA A 77 8.21 24.61 1.29
C ALA A 77 8.92 25.82 1.91
N THR A 78 10.21 25.96 1.68
CA THR A 78 10.96 27.17 2.00
C THR A 78 10.98 28.16 0.85
N GLY A 79 10.88 27.66 -0.39
CA GLY A 79 10.82 28.44 -1.63
C GLY A 79 9.46 28.35 -2.31
N LYS A 80 9.30 27.46 -3.27
CA LYS A 80 8.10 27.29 -4.08
C LYS A 80 7.41 26.00 -3.68
N ALA A 81 6.10 26.06 -3.45
CA ALA A 81 5.32 24.83 -3.30
C ALA A 81 5.18 24.11 -4.65
N ASP A 82 5.49 22.82 -4.66
CA ASP A 82 5.22 21.94 -5.79
C ASP A 82 3.76 21.48 -5.76
N TYR A 83 3.22 21.22 -4.56
CA TYR A 83 1.81 20.90 -4.31
C TYR A 83 1.43 21.19 -2.86
N TYR A 84 0.18 20.93 -2.50
CA TYR A 84 -0.34 21.08 -1.14
C TYR A 84 -0.86 19.74 -0.61
N VAL A 85 -0.78 19.58 0.72
CA VAL A 85 -1.41 18.48 1.44
C VAL A 85 -2.34 19.02 2.53
N PRO A 86 -3.46 18.34 2.84
CA PRO A 86 -4.43 18.81 3.84
C PRO A 86 -4.09 18.27 5.23
N LEU A 87 -3.99 19.16 6.21
CA LEU A 87 -4.13 18.77 7.61
C LEU A 87 -5.61 18.99 7.99
N ASP A 88 -6.32 17.92 8.28
CA ASP A 88 -7.72 17.96 8.70
C ASP A 88 -7.83 18.52 10.12
N LEU A 89 -8.31 19.75 10.24
CA LEU A 89 -8.46 20.45 11.51
C LEU A 89 -9.63 19.95 12.34
N THR A 90 -10.60 19.25 11.73
CA THR A 90 -11.76 18.72 12.45
C THR A 90 -11.38 17.63 13.44
N ARG A 91 -10.28 16.93 13.20
CA ARG A 91 -9.70 15.90 14.10
C ARG A 91 -9.39 16.43 15.49
N PHE A 92 -9.06 17.70 15.59
CA PHE A 92 -8.61 18.32 16.85
C PHE A 92 -9.73 19.07 17.58
N GLY A 93 -10.96 19.02 17.05
CA GLY A 93 -12.11 19.71 17.64
C GLY A 93 -12.01 21.24 17.56
N LYS A 94 -12.92 21.92 18.25
CA LYS A 94 -12.97 23.40 18.27
C LYS A 94 -11.88 23.99 19.16
N GLY A 95 -11.46 25.22 18.85
CA GLY A 95 -10.56 26.02 19.68
C GLY A 95 -9.22 26.32 19.04
N GLY A 96 -8.25 26.75 19.84
CA GLY A 96 -6.89 27.06 19.38
C GLY A 96 -6.03 25.83 19.21
N LEU A 97 -5.11 25.89 18.27
CA LEU A 97 -4.04 24.92 18.05
C LEU A 97 -2.70 25.65 18.10
N LEU A 98 -1.68 24.97 18.58
CA LEU A 98 -0.31 25.41 18.49
C LEU A 98 0.44 24.40 17.61
N LEU A 99 1.05 24.88 16.54
CA LEU A 99 1.94 24.10 15.70
C LEU A 99 3.38 24.46 16.11
N ASP A 100 4.13 23.46 16.50
CA ASP A 100 5.52 23.56 16.87
C ASP A 100 6.36 22.98 15.73
N LEU A 101 7.06 23.85 14.99
CA LEU A 101 7.73 23.52 13.74
C LEU A 101 9.23 23.52 13.94
N THR A 102 9.88 22.40 13.61
CA THR A 102 11.32 22.26 13.59
C THR A 102 11.79 21.93 12.17
N PHE A 103 12.58 22.82 11.58
CA PHE A 103 13.20 22.62 10.27
C PHE A 103 14.52 21.89 10.45
N THR A 104 14.71 20.74 9.81
CA THR A 104 15.92 19.92 9.95
C THR A 104 17.05 20.39 9.03
N GLY A 105 16.73 21.14 7.99
CA GLY A 105 17.66 21.71 7.03
C GLY A 105 16.90 22.16 5.79
N SER A 106 17.58 22.93 4.95
CA SER A 106 17.09 23.27 3.62
C SER A 106 18.16 22.98 2.59
N TYR A 107 17.80 22.42 1.45
CA TYR A 107 18.69 22.29 0.29
C TYR A 107 19.03 23.65 -0.31
N ARG A 108 18.19 24.65 -0.03
CA ARG A 108 18.47 26.03 -0.39
C ARG A 108 19.07 26.70 0.84
N THR A 109 20.24 27.27 0.68
CA THR A 109 20.81 28.25 1.60
C THR A 109 19.95 29.53 1.50
N VAL A 110 18.68 29.43 1.77
CA VAL A 110 17.77 30.57 1.74
C VAL A 110 17.70 31.12 3.14
N GLY A 111 18.29 32.25 3.33
CA GLY A 111 18.03 33.23 4.33
C GLY A 111 17.59 32.76 5.72
N ASN A 112 17.01 33.66 6.46
CA ASN A 112 16.47 33.38 7.79
C ASN A 112 15.14 32.63 7.69
N ILE A 113 14.84 31.77 8.67
CA ILE A 113 13.54 31.08 8.80
C ILE A 113 12.35 32.05 8.65
N GLU A 114 12.50 33.31 8.99
CA GLU A 114 11.49 34.35 8.80
C GLU A 114 11.07 34.55 7.35
N ASP A 115 12.00 34.31 6.41
CA ASP A 115 11.83 34.54 4.98
C ASP A 115 11.25 33.31 4.24
N TYR A 116 11.07 32.17 4.92
CA TYR A 116 10.52 30.96 4.30
C TYR A 116 9.12 31.19 3.78
N ASN A 117 8.89 30.79 2.53
CA ASN A 117 7.62 31.04 1.87
C ASN A 117 6.45 30.24 2.43
N CYS A 118 6.69 29.16 3.17
CA CYS A 118 5.62 28.42 3.84
C CYS A 118 4.70 29.33 4.67
N TRP A 119 5.24 30.37 5.28
CA TRP A 119 4.46 31.33 6.07
C TRP A 119 3.41 32.09 5.26
N LYS A 120 3.68 32.35 3.99
CA LYS A 120 2.75 33.02 3.04
C LYS A 120 1.86 32.03 2.31
N LEU A 121 2.32 30.80 2.14
CA LEU A 121 1.68 29.77 1.33
C LEU A 121 0.69 28.93 2.13
N MET A 122 0.91 28.74 3.45
CA MET A 122 -0.09 28.07 4.31
C MET A 122 -1.39 28.84 4.30
N LYS A 123 -2.51 28.10 4.18
CA LYS A 123 -3.86 28.70 4.16
C LYS A 123 -4.90 27.74 4.70
N GLN A 124 -5.92 28.26 5.38
CA GLN A 124 -7.10 27.46 5.71
C GLN A 124 -8.07 27.39 4.53
N SER A 125 -8.66 26.24 4.32
CA SER A 125 -9.64 25.99 3.24
C SER A 125 -10.81 25.13 3.75
N ALA A 126 -12.00 25.38 3.22
CA ALA A 126 -13.15 24.50 3.43
C ALA A 126 -13.05 23.21 2.63
N THR A 127 -12.29 23.22 1.54
CA THR A 127 -12.13 22.10 0.61
C THR A 127 -10.65 21.89 0.28
N PHE A 128 -10.33 20.68 -0.13
CA PHE A 128 -9.04 20.32 -0.71
C PHE A 128 -9.26 19.84 -2.14
N ASP A 129 -8.47 20.36 -3.07
CA ASP A 129 -8.53 19.90 -4.47
C ASP A 129 -7.85 18.53 -4.56
N THR A 130 -8.67 17.50 -4.75
CA THR A 130 -8.22 16.11 -4.93
C THR A 130 -7.96 15.76 -6.39
N THR A 131 -8.10 16.72 -7.31
CA THR A 131 -7.86 16.51 -8.74
C THR A 131 -6.37 16.37 -9.00
N ASN A 132 -5.92 15.15 -9.21
CA ASN A 132 -4.55 14.87 -9.60
C ASN A 132 -4.49 14.64 -11.11
N ARG A 133 -3.68 15.46 -11.81
CA ARG A 133 -3.53 15.45 -13.27
C ARG A 133 -2.16 15.00 -13.73
N GLU A 134 -1.40 14.33 -12.87
CA GLU A 134 -0.10 13.82 -13.26
C GLU A 134 -0.20 12.83 -14.43
N GLN A 135 0.77 12.93 -15.33
CA GLN A 135 0.80 12.19 -16.59
C GLN A 135 0.61 10.69 -16.39
N TRP A 136 1.26 10.11 -15.39
CA TRP A 136 1.28 8.68 -15.14
C TRP A 136 0.24 8.18 -14.14
N ARG A 137 -0.68 9.04 -13.68
CA ARG A 137 -1.76 8.58 -12.81
C ARG A 137 -2.59 7.51 -13.52
N PRO A 138 -2.71 6.31 -12.96
CA PRO A 138 -3.47 5.21 -13.54
C PRO A 138 -4.92 5.58 -13.83
N VAL A 139 -5.50 4.93 -14.82
CA VAL A 139 -6.91 5.09 -15.20
C VAL A 139 -7.80 4.19 -14.37
N TYR A 140 -7.36 2.95 -14.11
CA TYR A 140 -8.19 1.95 -13.44
C TYR A 140 -7.55 1.27 -12.22
N HIS A 141 -6.25 1.37 -12.03
CA HIS A 141 -5.64 0.89 -10.80
C HIS A 141 -5.97 1.81 -9.62
N HIS A 142 -6.21 1.22 -8.46
CA HIS A 142 -6.37 2.00 -7.23
C HIS A 142 -5.08 2.75 -6.90
N THR A 143 -5.23 4.03 -6.56
CA THR A 143 -4.15 4.91 -6.07
C THR A 143 -4.68 5.74 -4.91
N PRO A 144 -3.83 6.20 -3.99
CA PRO A 144 -4.24 7.21 -3.03
C PRO A 144 -4.64 8.47 -3.78
N THR A 145 -5.57 9.24 -3.26
CA THR A 145 -5.98 10.51 -3.88
C THR A 145 -4.83 11.51 -3.90
N TRP A 146 -4.01 11.50 -2.85
CA TRP A 146 -2.74 12.23 -2.70
C TRP A 146 -1.82 11.45 -1.75
N GLY A 147 -0.55 11.84 -1.70
CA GLY A 147 0.42 11.29 -0.75
C GLY A 147 1.00 9.95 -1.16
N TRP A 148 1.68 9.33 -0.24
CA TRP A 148 2.31 8.01 -0.40
C TRP A 148 1.35 6.88 -0.04
N MET A 149 1.43 5.78 -0.76
CA MET A 149 0.78 4.51 -0.42
C MET A 149 1.77 3.36 -0.58
N ASN A 150 1.72 2.39 0.35
CA ASN A 150 2.34 1.07 0.15
C ASN A 150 1.31 -0.05 0.39
N ASP A 151 1.47 -0.89 1.39
CA ASP A 151 0.73 -2.13 1.56
C ASP A 151 -0.80 -1.97 1.58
N PRO A 152 -1.56 -2.81 0.88
CA PRO A 152 -2.98 -2.97 1.15
C PRO A 152 -3.17 -3.60 2.53
N ASN A 153 -4.11 -3.09 3.31
CA ASN A 153 -4.36 -3.48 4.70
C ASN A 153 -5.83 -3.72 4.98
N GLY A 154 -6.13 -4.41 6.06
CA GLY A 154 -7.45 -4.47 6.65
C GLY A 154 -8.58 -4.80 5.67
N MET A 155 -8.27 -5.49 4.58
CA MET A 155 -9.21 -5.71 3.49
C MET A 155 -10.31 -6.68 3.87
N PHE A 156 -11.57 -6.28 3.66
CA PHE A 156 -12.73 -7.16 3.86
C PHE A 156 -13.88 -6.81 2.91
N TYR A 157 -14.78 -7.79 2.75
CA TYR A 157 -16.05 -7.60 2.04
C TYR A 157 -17.21 -7.68 3.05
N LYS A 158 -18.12 -6.71 2.99
CA LYS A 158 -19.30 -6.68 3.83
C LYS A 158 -20.46 -5.98 3.12
N ASP A 159 -21.64 -6.59 3.15
CA ASP A 159 -22.89 -6.01 2.67
C ASP A 159 -22.83 -5.44 1.23
N GLY A 160 -22.13 -6.14 0.32
CA GLY A 160 -21.98 -5.73 -1.08
C GLY A 160 -20.83 -4.73 -1.34
N VAL A 161 -20.05 -4.41 -0.33
CA VAL A 161 -18.97 -3.41 -0.41
C VAL A 161 -17.63 -4.05 -0.09
N TRP A 162 -16.65 -3.80 -0.94
CA TRP A 162 -15.24 -4.10 -0.73
C TRP A 162 -14.60 -2.92 -0.02
N HIS A 163 -13.97 -3.16 1.12
CA HIS A 163 -13.21 -2.17 1.89
C HIS A 163 -11.72 -2.44 1.73
N LEU A 164 -10.99 -1.46 1.26
CA LEU A 164 -9.54 -1.46 1.12
C LEU A 164 -8.97 -0.37 2.02
N TYR A 165 -8.24 -0.76 3.05
CA TYR A 165 -7.35 0.17 3.74
C TYR A 165 -5.94 -0.01 3.19
N TYR A 166 -5.10 0.98 3.41
CA TYR A 166 -3.72 0.95 2.91
C TYR A 166 -2.82 1.82 3.77
N GLN A 167 -1.55 1.48 3.80
CA GLN A 167 -0.51 2.30 4.42
C GLN A 167 -0.46 3.64 3.71
N HIS A 168 -0.70 4.74 4.43
CA HIS A 168 -0.82 6.07 3.84
C HIS A 168 0.01 7.10 4.59
N ASN A 169 0.83 7.88 3.85
CA ASN A 169 1.34 9.15 4.33
C ASN A 169 0.56 10.29 3.69
N ALA A 170 -0.31 10.91 4.45
CA ALA A 170 -1.14 12.03 4.00
C ALA A 170 -0.37 13.35 3.85
N TYR A 171 0.90 13.41 4.26
CA TYR A 171 1.68 14.66 4.34
C TYR A 171 2.85 14.73 3.35
N GLY A 172 2.96 13.77 2.45
CA GLY A 172 4.00 13.77 1.42
C GLY A 172 4.03 12.51 0.57
N SER A 173 4.93 12.50 -0.39
CA SER A 173 5.08 11.44 -1.39
C SER A 173 6.18 10.43 -1.06
N ILE A 174 6.63 10.38 0.18
CA ILE A 174 7.61 9.40 0.69
C ILE A 174 7.03 8.65 1.88
N TRP A 175 7.60 7.51 2.18
CA TRP A 175 7.22 6.72 3.35
C TRP A 175 7.46 7.49 4.65
N GLY A 176 6.51 7.46 5.56
CA GLY A 176 6.52 8.14 6.86
C GLY A 176 5.10 8.48 7.32
N ASN A 177 4.90 8.95 8.54
CA ASN A 177 3.60 9.35 9.13
C ASN A 177 2.48 8.31 8.94
N ILE A 178 2.81 7.05 8.93
CA ILE A 178 1.92 6.00 8.43
C ILE A 178 0.65 5.87 9.25
N SER A 179 -0.47 6.06 8.56
CA SER A 179 -1.86 5.83 8.98
C SER A 179 -2.52 4.81 8.06
N TRP A 180 -3.77 4.42 8.32
CA TRP A 180 -4.57 3.67 7.38
C TRP A 180 -5.48 4.60 6.59
N GLY A 181 -5.13 4.82 5.31
CA GLY A 181 -6.04 5.37 4.30
C GLY A 181 -7.16 4.38 4.00
N HIS A 182 -8.28 4.84 3.43
CA HIS A 182 -9.45 4.02 3.18
C HIS A 182 -10.08 4.30 1.82
N SER A 183 -10.45 3.25 1.12
CA SER A 183 -11.24 3.30 -0.10
C SER A 183 -12.28 2.18 -0.12
N THR A 184 -13.40 2.41 -0.79
CA THR A 184 -14.49 1.44 -0.94
C THR A 184 -14.84 1.22 -2.40
N SER A 185 -15.31 0.01 -2.75
CA SER A 185 -15.77 -0.33 -4.09
C SER A 185 -16.92 -1.34 -4.03
N THR A 186 -17.82 -1.29 -5.00
CA THR A 186 -18.86 -2.32 -5.19
C THR A 186 -18.52 -3.31 -6.30
N ASP A 187 -17.43 -3.04 -7.06
CA ASP A 187 -17.07 -3.82 -8.24
C ASP A 187 -15.55 -4.09 -8.38
N LEU A 188 -14.75 -3.75 -7.36
CA LEU A 188 -13.28 -3.90 -7.34
C LEU A 188 -12.52 -3.05 -8.37
N MET A 189 -13.20 -2.32 -9.24
CA MET A 189 -12.61 -1.51 -10.32
C MET A 189 -12.75 -0.01 -10.08
N HIS A 190 -13.90 0.40 -9.54
CA HIS A 190 -14.18 1.81 -9.24
C HIS A 190 -14.09 2.04 -7.73
N TRP A 191 -13.01 2.68 -7.33
CA TRP A 191 -12.72 2.95 -5.93
C TRP A 191 -13.10 4.36 -5.54
N LYS A 192 -13.82 4.49 -4.42
CA LYS A 192 -14.19 5.76 -3.80
C LYS A 192 -13.33 5.98 -2.56
N SER A 193 -12.52 7.03 -2.56
CA SER A 193 -11.76 7.45 -1.38
C SER A 193 -12.70 7.82 -0.23
N GLN A 194 -12.33 7.41 0.97
CA GLN A 194 -12.99 7.68 2.23
C GLN A 194 -12.03 8.48 3.14
N PRO A 195 -12.49 9.04 4.25
CA PRO A 195 -11.60 9.59 5.27
C PRO A 195 -10.60 8.55 5.79
N GLU A 196 -9.46 9.02 6.31
CA GLU A 196 -8.50 8.17 7.02
C GLU A 196 -9.20 7.41 8.15
N ALA A 197 -8.96 6.10 8.21
CA ALA A 197 -9.67 5.22 9.14
C ALA A 197 -9.00 5.12 10.52
N ILE A 198 -7.66 4.99 10.54
CA ILE A 198 -6.90 4.83 11.78
C ILE A 198 -5.64 5.71 11.71
N TRP A 199 -5.57 6.69 12.61
CA TRP A 199 -4.43 7.59 12.75
C TRP A 199 -3.41 7.08 13.77
N PRO A 200 -2.12 7.47 13.69
CA PRO A 200 -1.14 7.25 14.74
C PRO A 200 -1.61 7.75 16.11
N ASP A 201 -1.10 7.13 17.17
CA ASP A 201 -1.32 7.56 18.56
C ASP A 201 -0.01 7.47 19.39
N ALA A 202 -0.13 7.39 20.70
CA ALA A 202 1.01 7.30 21.61
C ALA A 202 1.81 5.98 21.47
N LEU A 203 1.25 4.95 20.83
CA LEU A 203 1.91 3.68 20.53
C LEU A 203 2.67 3.69 19.19
N GLY A 204 2.61 4.82 18.45
CA GLY A 204 3.37 5.02 17.23
C GLY A 204 2.53 5.02 15.95
N MET A 205 3.20 4.79 14.82
CA MET A 205 2.60 4.68 13.49
C MET A 205 1.72 3.43 13.39
N VAL A 206 0.77 3.46 12.45
CA VAL A 206 -0.17 2.37 12.19
C VAL A 206 0.33 1.54 11.01
N PHE A 207 1.15 0.54 11.29
CA PHE A 207 1.68 -0.35 10.25
C PHE A 207 0.63 -1.35 9.77
N SER A 208 1.04 -2.25 8.89
CA SER A 208 0.16 -3.20 8.22
C SER A 208 -0.58 -4.13 9.19
N GLY A 209 -1.66 -4.69 8.69
CA GLY A 209 -2.51 -5.61 9.42
C GLY A 209 -3.76 -6.03 8.65
N SER A 210 -4.70 -6.63 9.33
CA SER A 210 -5.92 -7.19 8.75
C SER A 210 -7.18 -6.72 9.46
N ALA A 211 -8.34 -6.95 8.83
CA ALA A 211 -9.64 -6.76 9.46
C ALA A 211 -10.56 -7.95 9.19
N VAL A 212 -11.43 -8.24 10.15
CA VAL A 212 -12.44 -9.30 10.07
C VAL A 212 -13.78 -8.78 10.57
N VAL A 213 -14.86 -9.41 10.15
CA VAL A 213 -16.21 -9.14 10.67
C VAL A 213 -16.51 -10.18 11.77
N ASP A 214 -16.61 -9.74 13.00
CA ASP A 214 -16.98 -10.58 14.14
C ASP A 214 -18.50 -10.78 14.21
N THR A 215 -18.99 -11.74 13.43
CA THR A 215 -20.43 -12.00 13.32
C THR A 215 -21.04 -12.56 14.60
N ALA A 216 -20.26 -13.28 15.39
CA ALA A 216 -20.67 -13.92 16.63
C ALA A 216 -20.48 -13.02 17.87
N ASN A 217 -19.86 -11.84 17.69
CA ASN A 217 -19.51 -10.94 18.79
C ASN A 217 -18.60 -11.59 19.83
N THR A 218 -17.63 -12.35 19.38
CA THR A 218 -16.65 -13.05 20.23
C THR A 218 -15.80 -12.06 21.02
N ALA A 219 -15.44 -10.92 20.40
CA ALA A 219 -14.68 -9.85 21.03
C ALA A 219 -15.51 -8.98 21.98
N GLY A 220 -16.83 -9.08 21.95
CA GLY A 220 -17.71 -8.25 22.80
C GLY A 220 -17.77 -6.78 22.36
N PHE A 221 -17.34 -6.43 21.14
CA PHE A 221 -17.39 -5.07 20.62
C PHE A 221 -18.72 -4.71 19.94
N GLY A 222 -19.61 -5.67 19.78
CA GLY A 222 -20.90 -5.56 19.12
C GLY A 222 -21.06 -6.57 17.99
N LYS A 223 -22.30 -7.00 17.73
CA LYS A 223 -22.61 -7.95 16.67
C LYS A 223 -22.23 -7.37 15.30
N ASN A 224 -21.53 -8.15 14.49
CA ASN A 224 -21.01 -7.75 13.18
C ASN A 224 -20.03 -6.54 13.23
N ALA A 225 -19.40 -6.30 14.38
CA ALA A 225 -18.33 -5.31 14.47
C ALA A 225 -17.19 -5.69 13.49
N VAL A 226 -16.63 -4.71 12.81
CA VAL A 226 -15.39 -4.89 12.07
C VAL A 226 -14.25 -4.73 13.06
N VAL A 227 -13.44 -5.77 13.25
CA VAL A 227 -12.28 -5.75 14.15
C VAL A 227 -11.03 -5.71 13.30
N ALA A 228 -10.24 -4.66 13.46
CA ALA A 228 -8.94 -4.49 12.82
C ALA A 228 -7.82 -4.79 13.82
N MET A 229 -6.82 -5.56 13.42
CA MET A 229 -5.54 -5.71 14.13
C MET A 229 -4.44 -5.17 13.23
N PHE A 230 -3.55 -4.37 13.80
CA PHE A 230 -2.45 -3.72 13.09
C PHE A 230 -1.25 -3.60 14.02
N THR A 231 -0.09 -3.37 13.42
CA THR A 231 1.11 -3.14 14.21
C THR A 231 1.20 -1.66 14.60
N SER A 232 1.29 -1.40 15.89
CA SER A 232 1.70 -0.09 16.42
C SER A 232 3.22 -0.05 16.45
N ALA A 233 3.80 0.90 15.71
CA ALA A 233 5.24 0.98 15.47
C ALA A 233 5.84 2.28 15.97
N ASP A 234 6.61 2.17 17.06
CA ASP A 234 7.51 3.19 17.59
C ASP A 234 8.87 2.55 17.90
N ALA A 235 9.41 2.65 19.07
CA ALA A 235 10.66 1.98 19.49
C ALA A 235 10.52 0.44 19.43
N ASN A 236 9.34 -0.08 19.67
CA ASN A 236 8.98 -1.50 19.53
C ASN A 236 7.79 -1.63 18.57
N GLN A 237 7.66 -2.84 17.98
CA GLN A 237 6.51 -3.22 17.17
C GLN A 237 5.61 -4.13 18.00
N THR A 238 4.38 -3.68 18.23
CA THR A 238 3.38 -4.41 19.04
C THR A 238 2.04 -4.45 18.30
N GLN A 239 1.19 -5.44 18.58
CA GLN A 239 -0.07 -5.57 17.87
C GLN A 239 -1.20 -4.93 18.66
N SER A 240 -1.98 -4.10 17.99
CA SER A 240 -3.09 -3.33 18.55
C SER A 240 -4.40 -3.62 17.84
N LEU A 241 -5.51 -3.54 18.57
CA LEU A 241 -6.86 -3.68 18.04
C LEU A 241 -7.57 -2.32 17.93
N ALA A 242 -8.38 -2.22 16.89
CA ALA A 242 -9.44 -1.22 16.79
C ALA A 242 -10.71 -1.88 16.26
N TYR A 243 -11.87 -1.31 16.57
CA TYR A 243 -13.16 -1.86 16.13
C TYR A 243 -14.10 -0.78 15.62
N SER A 244 -14.96 -1.18 14.70
CA SER A 244 -15.95 -0.33 14.05
C SER A 244 -17.34 -0.94 14.19
N ASN A 245 -18.32 -0.13 14.55
CA ASN A 245 -19.73 -0.48 14.58
C ASN A 245 -20.55 0.20 13.46
N ASP A 246 -19.87 0.93 12.56
CA ASP A 246 -20.46 1.64 11.43
C ASP A 246 -20.00 1.07 10.06
N GLY A 247 -19.66 -0.23 10.04
CA GLY A 247 -19.30 -0.94 8.83
C GLY A 247 -17.88 -0.66 8.32
N GLY A 248 -16.96 -0.21 9.19
CA GLY A 248 -15.57 0.06 8.83
C GLY A 248 -15.30 1.50 8.41
N THR A 249 -16.24 2.42 8.64
CA THR A 249 -16.05 3.84 8.31
C THR A 249 -15.19 4.55 9.35
N THR A 250 -15.47 4.31 10.64
CA THR A 250 -14.68 4.85 11.75
C THR A 250 -14.29 3.74 12.73
N PHE A 251 -13.11 3.88 13.34
CA PHE A 251 -12.59 2.91 14.28
C PHE A 251 -12.34 3.52 15.65
N LYS A 252 -12.73 2.78 16.68
CA LYS A 252 -12.39 3.05 18.08
C LYS A 252 -11.25 2.10 18.49
N ARG A 253 -10.19 2.64 19.07
CA ARG A 253 -9.10 1.84 19.63
C ARG A 253 -9.56 1.03 20.82
N TYR A 254 -9.06 -0.20 20.94
CA TYR A 254 -9.28 -1.02 22.14
C TYR A 254 -8.44 -0.48 23.30
N GLU A 255 -9.05 -0.32 24.47
CA GLU A 255 -8.38 0.27 25.63
C GLU A 255 -7.29 -0.65 26.24
N GLY A 256 -7.37 -1.97 25.96
CA GLY A 256 -6.39 -2.96 26.39
C GLY A 256 -5.18 -3.14 25.47
N ASN A 257 -4.97 -2.22 24.51
CA ASN A 257 -3.80 -2.27 23.64
C ASN A 257 -2.47 -2.01 24.39
N PRO A 258 -1.36 -2.61 23.94
CA PRO A 258 -1.26 -3.63 22.89
C PRO A 258 -1.72 -5.02 23.36
N THR A 259 -2.25 -5.86 22.46
CA THR A 259 -2.76 -7.21 22.77
C THR A 259 -1.72 -8.32 22.55
N VAL A 260 -0.76 -8.12 21.62
CA VAL A 260 0.34 -9.05 21.38
C VAL A 260 1.65 -8.27 21.35
N THR A 261 2.63 -8.74 22.11
CA THR A 261 3.96 -8.14 22.22
C THR A 261 5.06 -9.18 22.04
N SER A 262 6.21 -8.77 21.53
CA SER A 262 7.39 -9.60 21.41
C SER A 262 8.66 -8.73 21.50
N ASN A 263 9.78 -9.37 21.84
CA ASN A 263 11.11 -8.77 21.75
C ASN A 263 11.82 -9.11 20.42
N VAL A 264 11.16 -9.85 19.53
CA VAL A 264 11.69 -10.18 18.20
C VAL A 264 11.70 -8.90 17.37
N PRO A 265 12.82 -8.52 16.77
CA PRO A 265 12.85 -7.45 15.79
C PRO A 265 11.95 -7.77 14.59
N ASP A 266 11.35 -6.75 13.97
CA ASP A 266 10.47 -6.94 12.80
C ASP A 266 9.25 -7.85 13.09
N PHE A 267 8.62 -7.64 14.24
CA PHE A 267 7.42 -8.35 14.69
C PHE A 267 6.16 -7.60 14.29
N ARG A 268 5.60 -7.92 13.10
CA ARG A 268 4.54 -7.10 12.48
C ARG A 268 3.59 -7.83 11.55
N ASP A 269 2.60 -7.09 11.06
CA ASP A 269 1.67 -7.44 9.97
C ASP A 269 0.71 -8.59 10.34
N PRO A 270 -0.14 -8.39 11.38
CA PRO A 270 -1.05 -9.42 11.87
C PRO A 270 -2.13 -9.78 10.84
N ARG A 271 -2.27 -11.07 10.54
CA ARG A 271 -3.37 -11.62 9.73
C ARG A 271 -4.30 -12.47 10.58
N MET A 272 -5.49 -11.98 10.84
CA MET A 272 -6.54 -12.71 11.56
C MET A 272 -7.41 -13.50 10.57
N ILE A 273 -7.72 -14.74 10.91
CA ILE A 273 -8.68 -15.60 10.20
C ILE A 273 -9.57 -16.35 11.18
N TRP A 274 -10.82 -16.61 10.81
CA TRP A 274 -11.67 -17.55 11.53
C TRP A 274 -11.41 -18.97 11.03
N ASN A 275 -11.20 -19.90 11.94
CA ASN A 275 -11.04 -21.31 11.62
C ASN A 275 -12.31 -22.09 11.97
N ASP A 276 -13.01 -22.53 10.91
CA ASP A 276 -14.26 -23.27 11.08
C ASP A 276 -14.08 -24.67 11.66
N ASP A 277 -12.90 -25.27 11.51
CA ASP A 277 -12.62 -26.61 12.02
C ASP A 277 -12.40 -26.61 13.53
N THR A 278 -11.65 -25.61 14.06
CA THR A 278 -11.35 -25.50 15.50
C THR A 278 -12.33 -24.58 16.25
N LYS A 279 -13.15 -23.78 15.53
CA LYS A 279 -14.02 -22.75 16.11
C LYS A 279 -13.28 -21.71 16.94
N GLU A 280 -12.13 -21.30 16.45
CA GLU A 280 -11.26 -20.29 17.05
C GLU A 280 -10.75 -19.32 15.99
N TRP A 281 -10.34 -18.17 16.43
CA TRP A 281 -9.55 -17.24 15.64
C TRP A 281 -8.11 -17.69 15.57
N ASN A 282 -7.52 -17.67 14.40
CA ASN A 282 -6.09 -17.84 14.21
C ASN A 282 -5.46 -16.51 13.79
N LEU A 283 -4.22 -16.28 14.22
CA LEU A 283 -3.42 -15.13 13.88
C LEU A 283 -2.10 -15.61 13.31
N VAL A 284 -1.69 -15.04 12.20
CA VAL A 284 -0.36 -15.20 11.63
C VAL A 284 0.35 -13.86 11.73
N LEU A 285 1.57 -13.86 12.26
CA LEU A 285 2.43 -12.70 12.43
C LEU A 285 3.80 -12.95 11.81
N ALA A 286 4.32 -11.96 11.09
CA ALA A 286 5.71 -11.97 10.68
C ALA A 286 6.62 -11.67 11.89
N ALA A 287 7.65 -12.49 12.07
CA ALA A 287 8.60 -12.42 13.18
C ALA A 287 10.03 -12.57 12.64
N GLY A 288 10.56 -11.52 12.02
CA GLY A 288 11.88 -11.53 11.39
C GLY A 288 11.92 -12.37 10.11
N GLN A 289 12.37 -13.62 10.17
CA GLN A 289 12.45 -14.55 9.03
C GLN A 289 11.61 -15.81 9.25
N GLN A 290 10.54 -15.69 10.01
CA GLN A 290 9.56 -16.75 10.25
C GLN A 290 8.16 -16.16 10.39
N MET A 291 7.14 -17.02 10.34
CA MET A 291 5.77 -16.72 10.67
C MET A 291 5.40 -17.37 11.99
N ASP A 292 4.92 -16.58 12.95
CA ASP A 292 4.42 -17.06 14.23
C ASP A 292 2.90 -17.20 14.18
N PHE A 293 2.39 -18.29 14.74
CA PHE A 293 0.95 -18.58 14.76
C PHE A 293 0.41 -18.53 16.18
N TYR A 294 -0.80 -17.97 16.30
CA TYR A 294 -1.52 -17.85 17.55
C TYR A 294 -2.97 -18.28 17.38
N SER A 295 -3.61 -18.67 18.49
CA SER A 295 -5.06 -18.90 18.56
C SER A 295 -5.74 -18.00 19.59
N SER A 296 -7.02 -17.69 19.39
CA SER A 296 -7.84 -16.88 20.30
C SER A 296 -9.30 -17.25 20.20
N LYS A 297 -10.03 -17.13 21.33
CA LYS A 297 -11.49 -17.27 21.35
C LYS A 297 -12.23 -15.93 21.26
N ASP A 298 -11.53 -14.82 21.48
CA ASP A 298 -12.14 -13.50 21.66
C ASP A 298 -11.42 -12.36 20.94
N LEU A 299 -10.43 -12.65 20.06
CA LEU A 299 -9.62 -11.67 19.33
C LEU A 299 -8.73 -10.78 20.23
N LYS A 300 -8.82 -10.88 21.54
CA LYS A 300 -8.08 -10.04 22.51
C LYS A 300 -6.95 -10.78 23.18
N ASP A 301 -7.24 -12.00 23.63
CA ASP A 301 -6.28 -12.86 24.31
C ASP A 301 -5.75 -13.90 23.32
N TRP A 302 -4.45 -13.83 23.02
CA TRP A 302 -3.79 -14.65 22.01
C TRP A 302 -2.79 -15.61 22.63
N LYS A 303 -2.94 -16.90 22.33
CA LYS A 303 -2.03 -17.96 22.74
C LYS A 303 -1.11 -18.30 21.59
N PHE A 304 0.20 -18.24 21.81
CA PHE A 304 1.21 -18.73 20.85
C PHE A 304 1.07 -20.24 20.66
N GLU A 305 1.11 -20.70 19.42
CA GLU A 305 0.96 -22.11 19.04
C GLU A 305 2.24 -22.68 18.41
N SER A 306 2.77 -22.04 17.38
CA SER A 306 3.93 -22.53 16.64
C SER A 306 4.57 -21.46 15.76
N SER A 307 5.73 -21.80 15.18
CA SER A 307 6.38 -21.00 14.15
C SER A 307 6.65 -21.84 12.89
N PHE A 308 6.75 -21.17 11.74
CA PHE A 308 7.15 -21.74 10.46
C PHE A 308 8.16 -20.84 9.76
N GLY A 309 9.16 -21.44 9.10
CA GLY A 309 10.09 -20.70 8.23
C GLY A 309 11.43 -21.40 8.09
N GLU A 310 11.97 -21.97 9.16
CA GLU A 310 13.30 -22.57 9.14
C GLU A 310 13.46 -23.62 8.02
N GLY A 311 14.44 -23.41 7.15
CA GLY A 311 14.77 -24.30 6.04
C GLY A 311 13.87 -24.20 4.80
N TYR A 312 12.85 -23.33 4.80
CA TYR A 312 11.92 -23.19 3.69
C TYR A 312 11.99 -21.81 3.03
N GLY A 313 12.02 -21.76 1.69
CA GLY A 313 11.89 -20.55 0.92
C GLY A 313 13.12 -19.63 0.97
N CYS A 314 12.91 -18.36 0.65
CA CYS A 314 13.97 -17.35 0.61
C CYS A 314 14.12 -16.65 1.95
N HIS A 315 15.36 -16.58 2.46
CA HIS A 315 15.74 -15.91 3.72
C HIS A 315 16.72 -14.74 3.49
N LYS A 316 16.72 -14.13 2.30
CA LYS A 316 17.63 -13.01 1.99
C LYS A 316 17.16 -11.66 2.52
N GLY A 317 16.04 -11.61 3.21
CA GLY A 317 15.44 -10.40 3.75
C GLY A 317 14.49 -10.68 4.91
N VAL A 318 13.76 -9.65 5.32
CA VAL A 318 12.73 -9.73 6.37
C VAL A 318 11.44 -10.27 5.76
N TRP A 319 10.79 -11.16 6.47
CA TRP A 319 9.47 -11.67 6.14
C TRP A 319 8.39 -10.71 6.65
N GLU A 320 7.39 -10.43 5.81
CA GLU A 320 6.37 -9.42 6.05
C GLU A 320 4.99 -9.86 5.52
N CYS A 321 3.94 -9.16 5.90
CA CYS A 321 2.58 -9.24 5.35
C CYS A 321 2.10 -10.67 5.08
N PRO A 322 1.95 -11.54 6.10
CA PRO A 322 1.46 -12.90 5.91
C PRO A 322 -0.01 -12.93 5.49
N ASP A 323 -0.38 -14.00 4.79
CA ASP A 323 -1.76 -14.43 4.63
C ASP A 323 -1.87 -15.95 4.73
N LEU A 324 -3.01 -16.47 5.17
CA LEU A 324 -3.24 -17.91 5.32
C LEU A 324 -4.64 -18.25 4.81
N MET A 325 -4.71 -19.10 3.79
CA MET A 325 -5.94 -19.39 3.05
C MET A 325 -6.19 -20.89 2.93
N LYS A 326 -7.43 -21.33 3.20
CA LYS A 326 -7.90 -22.69 2.90
C LYS A 326 -8.41 -22.74 1.48
N MET A 327 -7.79 -23.56 0.64
CA MET A 327 -8.14 -23.71 -0.77
C MET A 327 -9.24 -24.76 -0.98
N ASP A 328 -9.90 -24.74 -2.14
CA ASP A 328 -11.04 -25.62 -2.46
C ASP A 328 -10.72 -27.11 -2.34
N ASN A 329 -9.47 -27.52 -2.58
CA ASN A 329 -9.02 -28.91 -2.44
C ASN A 329 -8.66 -29.31 -1.00
N GLY A 330 -8.89 -28.43 -0.02
CA GLY A 330 -8.60 -28.65 1.39
C GLY A 330 -7.16 -28.35 1.81
N LYS A 331 -6.25 -28.06 0.87
CA LYS A 331 -4.90 -27.57 1.20
C LYS A 331 -4.93 -26.11 1.66
N TRP A 332 -3.85 -25.69 2.28
CA TRP A 332 -3.68 -24.31 2.73
C TRP A 332 -2.50 -23.66 2.02
N VAL A 333 -2.63 -22.37 1.80
CA VAL A 333 -1.55 -21.53 1.27
C VAL A 333 -1.17 -20.51 2.32
N LEU A 334 0.10 -20.50 2.70
CA LEU A 334 0.74 -19.48 3.51
C LEU A 334 1.48 -18.51 2.59
N VAL A 335 1.06 -17.27 2.53
CA VAL A 335 1.75 -16.20 1.82
C VAL A 335 2.79 -15.59 2.72
N CYS A 336 3.94 -15.25 2.15
CA CYS A 336 5.04 -14.59 2.81
C CYS A 336 5.66 -13.56 1.86
N ASN A 337 5.55 -12.30 2.19
CA ASN A 337 6.25 -11.25 1.47
C ASN A 337 7.66 -11.09 2.04
N ILE A 338 8.63 -10.73 1.21
CA ILE A 338 10.04 -10.61 1.63
C ILE A 338 10.68 -9.36 1.04
N ASN A 339 11.44 -8.64 1.87
CA ASN A 339 12.24 -7.49 1.44
C ASN A 339 13.55 -7.34 2.26
N PRO A 340 14.75 -7.24 1.59
CA PRO A 340 14.99 -7.61 0.21
C PRO A 340 14.88 -9.13 0.00
N GLY A 341 15.08 -9.63 -1.21
CA GLY A 341 15.12 -11.07 -1.47
C GLY A 341 14.42 -11.51 -2.74
N GLY A 342 13.74 -10.60 -3.40
CA GLY A 342 13.05 -10.86 -4.66
C GLY A 342 14.01 -11.36 -5.76
N PRO A 343 13.50 -12.11 -6.75
CA PRO A 343 14.32 -12.73 -7.80
C PRO A 343 15.03 -11.71 -8.68
N TYR A 344 14.52 -10.47 -8.73
CA TYR A 344 15.11 -9.35 -9.49
C TYR A 344 15.61 -8.23 -8.57
N GLY A 345 15.84 -8.53 -7.29
CA GLY A 345 16.21 -7.60 -6.24
C GLY A 345 15.00 -6.85 -5.64
N GLY A 346 15.20 -6.40 -4.40
CA GLY A 346 14.17 -5.73 -3.63
C GLY A 346 13.04 -6.66 -3.17
N SER A 347 11.82 -6.19 -3.27
CA SER A 347 10.62 -6.80 -2.71
C SER A 347 10.03 -7.89 -3.60
N ALA A 348 9.45 -8.94 -3.03
CA ALA A 348 8.68 -9.96 -3.74
C ALA A 348 7.73 -10.71 -2.80
N THR A 349 6.79 -11.46 -3.37
CA THR A 349 5.84 -12.32 -2.65
C THR A 349 6.15 -13.79 -2.91
N GLN A 350 6.59 -14.52 -1.90
CA GLN A 350 6.71 -15.98 -1.92
C GLN A 350 5.52 -16.62 -1.20
N TYR A 351 5.32 -17.91 -1.41
CA TYR A 351 4.26 -18.66 -0.75
C TYR A 351 4.62 -20.13 -0.54
N PHE A 352 3.89 -20.77 0.36
CA PHE A 352 4.04 -22.18 0.71
C PHE A 352 2.68 -22.87 0.62
N VAL A 353 2.65 -24.10 0.08
CA VAL A 353 1.45 -24.93 0.03
C VAL A 353 1.60 -26.07 1.02
N GLY A 354 0.57 -26.35 1.81
CA GLY A 354 0.64 -27.37 2.84
C GLY A 354 -0.69 -27.60 3.55
N GLN A 355 -0.60 -28.02 4.80
CA GLN A 355 -1.73 -28.30 5.71
C GLN A 355 -1.67 -27.37 6.91
N TRP A 356 -2.83 -26.96 7.39
CA TRP A 356 -3.01 -26.20 8.62
C TRP A 356 -4.03 -26.91 9.52
N ASP A 357 -3.64 -27.28 10.73
CA ASP A 357 -4.48 -27.99 11.70
C ASP A 357 -5.15 -27.08 12.75
N GLY A 358 -4.97 -25.77 12.63
CA GLY A 358 -5.41 -24.78 13.61
C GLY A 358 -4.30 -24.31 14.54
N HIS A 359 -3.18 -25.03 14.60
CA HIS A 359 -2.07 -24.77 15.52
C HIS A 359 -0.70 -24.76 14.82
N LYS A 360 -0.54 -25.58 13.77
CA LYS A 360 0.73 -25.74 13.06
C LYS A 360 0.53 -25.81 11.56
N PHE A 361 1.37 -25.08 10.83
CA PHE A 361 1.49 -25.20 9.38
C PHE A 361 2.53 -26.25 9.01
N THR A 362 2.12 -27.24 8.21
CA THR A 362 3.01 -28.29 7.69
C THR A 362 3.15 -28.09 6.18
N CYS A 363 4.33 -27.64 5.74
CA CYS A 363 4.61 -27.36 4.34
C CYS A 363 4.76 -28.67 3.54
N GLU A 364 4.10 -28.74 2.39
CA GLU A 364 4.22 -29.84 1.41
C GLU A 364 5.10 -29.47 0.22
N SER A 365 5.51 -28.21 0.10
CA SER A 365 6.48 -27.77 -0.92
C SER A 365 7.90 -28.22 -0.56
N LYS A 366 8.72 -28.47 -1.57
CA LYS A 366 10.14 -28.81 -1.36
C LYS A 366 10.88 -27.62 -0.71
N PRO A 367 11.66 -27.82 0.34
CA PRO A 367 12.35 -26.75 1.06
C PRO A 367 13.25 -25.88 0.16
N GLU A 368 13.92 -26.49 -0.81
CA GLU A 368 14.86 -25.83 -1.71
C GLU A 368 14.18 -25.02 -2.84
N VAL A 369 12.87 -25.14 -2.99
CA VAL A 369 12.12 -24.46 -4.07
C VAL A 369 11.41 -23.24 -3.52
N THR A 370 11.83 -22.06 -3.93
CA THR A 370 11.10 -20.82 -3.67
C THR A 370 10.05 -20.60 -4.75
N LYS A 371 8.78 -20.54 -4.34
CA LYS A 371 7.64 -20.27 -5.23
C LYS A 371 7.26 -18.80 -5.13
N TRP A 372 7.22 -18.11 -6.26
CA TRP A 372 6.86 -16.71 -6.34
C TRP A 372 5.44 -16.54 -6.89
N MET A 373 4.64 -15.67 -6.25
CA MET A 373 3.27 -15.41 -6.68
C MET A 373 3.21 -14.55 -7.94
N ASP A 374 4.19 -13.68 -8.12
CA ASP A 374 4.36 -12.84 -9.30
C ASP A 374 5.86 -12.78 -9.64
N TYR A 375 6.17 -12.86 -10.92
CA TYR A 375 7.53 -12.86 -11.42
C TYR A 375 7.96 -11.50 -12.01
N GLY A 376 7.14 -10.47 -11.80
CA GLY A 376 7.50 -9.09 -12.09
C GLY A 376 8.36 -8.49 -10.97
N LYS A 377 8.76 -7.26 -11.17
CA LYS A 377 9.57 -6.54 -10.17
C LYS A 377 8.70 -5.70 -9.22
N ASP A 378 7.44 -5.45 -9.57
CA ASP A 378 6.58 -4.51 -8.87
C ASP A 378 5.30 -5.17 -8.32
N HIS A 379 5.48 -6.19 -7.48
CA HIS A 379 4.37 -6.88 -6.83
C HIS A 379 4.78 -7.29 -5.41
N TYR A 380 4.24 -6.60 -4.40
CA TYR A 380 4.64 -6.78 -3.01
C TYR A 380 3.46 -6.59 -2.04
N ALA A 381 3.66 -7.04 -0.78
CA ALA A 381 2.69 -6.94 0.30
C ALA A 381 1.31 -7.54 -0.07
N THR A 382 1.33 -8.66 -0.77
CA THR A 382 0.11 -9.32 -1.25
C THR A 382 -0.67 -9.91 -0.10
N VAL A 383 -1.93 -9.50 0.03
CA VAL A 383 -2.89 -10.04 1.00
C VAL A 383 -4.29 -10.12 0.37
N THR A 384 -5.19 -10.91 0.99
CA THR A 384 -6.55 -11.14 0.49
C THR A 384 -7.63 -10.44 1.31
N PHE A 385 -8.79 -10.23 0.68
CA PHE A 385 -9.99 -9.73 1.36
C PHE A 385 -10.58 -10.81 2.28
N SER A 386 -10.81 -10.47 3.55
CA SER A 386 -11.59 -11.30 4.46
C SER A 386 -13.06 -11.29 4.05
N GLY A 387 -13.72 -12.46 4.14
CA GLY A 387 -15.15 -12.59 3.87
C GLY A 387 -15.56 -12.34 2.41
N ALA A 388 -14.65 -12.51 1.46
CA ALA A 388 -14.99 -12.42 0.03
C ALA A 388 -16.12 -13.40 -0.33
N PRO A 389 -17.07 -13.00 -1.20
CA PRO A 389 -18.24 -13.82 -1.51
C PRO A 389 -17.85 -15.11 -2.22
N ASN A 390 -18.64 -16.17 -1.99
CA ASN A 390 -18.48 -17.49 -2.60
C ASN A 390 -17.16 -18.20 -2.27
N GLY A 391 -16.55 -17.91 -1.12
CA GLY A 391 -15.28 -18.52 -0.71
C GLY A 391 -14.06 -18.11 -1.55
N ARG A 392 -14.17 -17.06 -2.35
CA ARG A 392 -13.07 -16.57 -3.21
C ARG A 392 -11.92 -16.02 -2.36
N HIS A 393 -10.71 -16.20 -2.85
CA HIS A 393 -9.50 -15.54 -2.34
C HIS A 393 -9.11 -14.41 -3.29
N VAL A 394 -9.67 -13.23 -3.07
CA VAL A 394 -9.40 -12.04 -3.88
C VAL A 394 -8.24 -11.28 -3.27
N ALA A 395 -7.13 -11.16 -4.00
CA ALA A 395 -5.90 -10.52 -3.57
C ALA A 395 -5.67 -9.16 -4.23
N LEU A 396 -5.00 -8.28 -3.50
CA LEU A 396 -4.33 -7.09 -4.01
C LEU A 396 -2.89 -7.08 -3.52
N ALA A 397 -2.02 -6.39 -4.28
CA ALA A 397 -0.64 -6.15 -3.90
C ALA A 397 -0.29 -4.67 -4.07
N TRP A 398 0.73 -4.21 -3.37
CA TRP A 398 1.39 -2.95 -3.66
C TRP A 398 2.18 -3.08 -4.96
N MET A 399 1.86 -2.27 -5.95
CA MET A 399 2.52 -2.27 -7.26
C MET A 399 3.69 -1.28 -7.24
N SER A 400 4.77 -1.68 -6.60
CA SER A 400 6.04 -0.97 -6.55
C SER A 400 7.13 -1.89 -5.99
N ASN A 401 8.35 -1.32 -5.77
CA ASN A 401 9.50 -2.02 -5.19
C ASN A 401 10.27 -1.07 -4.29
N TRP A 402 10.65 -1.52 -3.09
CA TRP A 402 11.39 -0.71 -2.12
C TRP A 402 12.72 -0.15 -2.65
N GLN A 403 13.31 -0.76 -3.69
CA GLN A 403 14.55 -0.27 -4.29
C GLN A 403 14.41 1.13 -4.90
N TYR A 404 13.20 1.54 -5.32
CA TYR A 404 12.98 2.83 -6.01
C TYR A 404 11.64 3.49 -5.74
N ALA A 405 10.82 2.93 -4.89
CA ALA A 405 9.47 3.46 -4.65
C ALA A 405 9.47 4.96 -4.26
N ALA A 406 10.47 5.40 -3.51
CA ALA A 406 10.59 6.79 -3.07
C ALA A 406 10.99 7.79 -4.18
N VAL A 407 11.46 7.29 -5.34
CA VAL A 407 12.03 8.12 -6.42
C VAL A 407 11.34 7.95 -7.78
N VAL A 408 10.26 7.15 -7.87
CA VAL A 408 9.46 7.05 -9.09
C VAL A 408 8.94 8.44 -9.51
N PRO A 409 8.74 8.72 -10.80
CA PRO A 409 8.50 10.07 -11.32
C PRO A 409 7.05 10.56 -11.12
N THR A 410 6.47 10.32 -9.94
CA THR A 410 5.18 10.87 -9.50
C THR A 410 5.37 11.64 -8.20
N HIS A 411 4.55 12.67 -7.92
CA HIS A 411 4.76 13.60 -6.82
C HIS A 411 3.53 13.79 -5.93
N GLN A 412 2.38 14.21 -6.47
CA GLN A 412 1.18 14.44 -5.66
C GLN A 412 0.56 13.16 -5.12
N TYR A 413 0.78 12.04 -5.78
CA TYR A 413 0.50 10.69 -5.29
C TYR A 413 1.70 9.80 -5.58
N ARG A 414 1.84 8.73 -4.84
CA ARG A 414 2.88 7.74 -5.12
C ARG A 414 2.39 6.34 -4.82
N SER A 415 2.56 5.46 -5.81
CA SER A 415 2.14 4.06 -5.85
C SER A 415 0.70 3.80 -6.28
N ALA A 416 0.45 2.54 -6.61
CA ALA A 416 -0.85 1.97 -6.94
C ALA A 416 -0.95 0.55 -6.37
N ASN A 417 -2.16 0.00 -6.31
CA ASN A 417 -2.34 -1.44 -6.12
C ASN A 417 -2.39 -2.15 -7.49
N SER A 418 -2.04 -3.44 -7.52
CA SER A 418 -2.27 -4.32 -8.66
C SER A 418 -3.77 -4.40 -9.00
N ILE A 419 -4.12 -4.93 -10.19
CA ILE A 419 -5.51 -5.34 -10.41
C ILE A 419 -5.91 -6.44 -9.41
N PRO A 420 -7.20 -6.53 -9.04
CA PRO A 420 -7.70 -7.62 -8.21
C PRO A 420 -7.50 -8.97 -8.88
N ARG A 421 -7.04 -9.95 -8.09
CA ARG A 421 -6.68 -11.29 -8.56
C ARG A 421 -7.40 -12.34 -7.75
N ASP A 422 -8.02 -13.33 -8.41
CA ASP A 422 -8.52 -14.52 -7.75
C ASP A 422 -7.41 -15.56 -7.68
N LEU A 423 -7.14 -16.04 -6.48
CA LEU A 423 -6.15 -17.08 -6.21
C LEU A 423 -6.81 -18.46 -6.14
N GLY A 424 -6.14 -19.45 -6.71
CA GLY A 424 -6.51 -20.86 -6.65
C GLY A 424 -5.25 -21.72 -6.58
N LEU A 425 -5.40 -23.03 -6.84
CA LEU A 425 -4.27 -23.95 -6.99
C LEU A 425 -4.30 -24.65 -8.34
N PHE A 426 -3.12 -24.99 -8.85
CA PHE A 426 -2.93 -25.94 -9.94
C PHE A 426 -1.74 -26.86 -9.62
N ASN A 427 -1.74 -28.04 -10.19
CA ASN A 427 -0.62 -28.98 -10.12
C ASN A 427 0.06 -29.06 -11.48
N ASP A 428 1.37 -28.92 -11.54
CA ASP A 428 2.13 -28.99 -12.80
C ASP A 428 2.59 -30.43 -13.18
N GLY A 429 2.16 -31.42 -12.39
CA GLY A 429 2.56 -32.81 -12.48
C GLY A 429 3.64 -33.21 -11.50
N SER A 430 4.24 -32.26 -10.81
CA SER A 430 5.28 -32.48 -9.78
C SER A 430 4.89 -31.86 -8.43
N GLU A 431 4.34 -30.66 -8.44
CA GLU A 431 4.00 -29.89 -7.22
C GLU A 431 2.75 -29.03 -7.43
N ASP A 432 2.18 -28.60 -6.30
CA ASP A 432 1.10 -27.62 -6.31
C ASP A 432 1.65 -26.19 -6.30
N TYR A 433 1.05 -25.36 -7.14
CA TYR A 433 1.36 -23.94 -7.28
C TYR A 433 0.10 -23.10 -7.12
N VAL A 434 0.26 -21.85 -6.67
CA VAL A 434 -0.83 -20.89 -6.66
C VAL A 434 -1.18 -20.48 -8.07
N SER A 435 -2.45 -20.64 -8.42
CA SER A 435 -3.03 -20.09 -9.65
C SER A 435 -3.40 -18.64 -9.42
N VAL A 436 -2.96 -17.73 -10.29
CA VAL A 436 -3.19 -16.29 -10.21
C VAL A 436 -3.92 -15.82 -11.45
N LYS A 437 -5.19 -15.40 -11.29
CA LYS A 437 -6.02 -14.94 -12.41
C LYS A 437 -6.57 -13.55 -12.15
N PRO A 438 -6.72 -12.69 -13.17
CA PRO A 438 -7.50 -11.45 -13.01
C PRO A 438 -8.90 -11.79 -12.52
N SER A 439 -9.41 -11.07 -11.53
CA SER A 439 -10.76 -11.27 -10.99
C SER A 439 -11.82 -11.11 -12.09
N PRO A 440 -12.96 -11.83 -12.00
CA PRO A 440 -14.04 -11.73 -12.99
C PRO A 440 -14.54 -10.28 -13.19
N GLU A 441 -14.47 -9.45 -12.16
CA GLU A 441 -14.80 -8.02 -12.20
C GLU A 441 -13.91 -7.28 -13.20
N VAL A 442 -12.60 -7.53 -13.16
CA VAL A 442 -11.61 -6.98 -14.10
C VAL A 442 -11.96 -7.40 -15.52
N MET A 443 -12.19 -8.69 -15.74
CA MET A 443 -12.52 -9.22 -17.07
C MET A 443 -13.81 -8.63 -17.63
N ARG A 444 -14.81 -8.36 -16.79
CA ARG A 444 -16.06 -7.69 -17.21
C ARG A 444 -15.83 -6.22 -17.58
N ALA A 445 -14.93 -5.53 -16.89
CA ALA A 445 -14.61 -4.14 -17.19
C ALA A 445 -13.99 -3.98 -18.60
N PHE A 446 -13.12 -4.92 -19.02
CA PHE A 446 -12.47 -4.92 -20.34
C PHE A 446 -13.25 -5.72 -21.37
N SER A 447 -14.45 -5.28 -21.74
CA SER A 447 -15.36 -6.03 -22.62
C SER A 447 -15.67 -5.33 -23.96
N LYS A 448 -15.21 -4.09 -24.18
CA LYS A 448 -15.40 -3.36 -25.43
C LYS A 448 -14.23 -3.60 -26.37
N LYS A 449 -14.47 -4.29 -27.52
CA LYS A 449 -13.43 -4.52 -28.52
C LYS A 449 -12.92 -3.21 -29.12
N ALA A 450 -11.61 -3.12 -29.32
CA ALA A 450 -10.91 -1.97 -29.90
C ALA A 450 -10.06 -2.36 -31.10
N THR A 451 -9.77 -1.40 -31.98
CA THR A 451 -8.92 -1.60 -33.17
C THR A 451 -7.45 -1.25 -32.95
N GLY A 452 -7.12 -0.57 -31.85
CA GLY A 452 -5.77 -0.15 -31.48
C GLY A 452 -5.60 0.02 -29.98
N LEU A 453 -4.35 0.23 -29.57
CA LEU A 453 -4.00 0.52 -28.19
C LEU A 453 -4.59 1.86 -27.72
N ASP A 454 -4.75 1.97 -26.42
CA ASP A 454 -5.06 3.18 -25.68
C ASP A 454 -4.18 3.20 -24.42
N ALA A 455 -4.11 4.33 -23.74
CA ALA A 455 -3.36 4.48 -22.49
C ALA A 455 -3.82 3.50 -21.39
N ALA A 456 -5.07 3.02 -21.49
CA ALA A 456 -5.65 2.03 -20.58
C ALA A 456 -6.42 0.99 -21.39
N CYS A 457 -5.87 -0.21 -21.55
CA CYS A 457 -6.49 -1.28 -22.33
C CYS A 457 -6.00 -2.66 -21.88
N MET A 458 -6.68 -3.69 -22.35
CA MET A 458 -6.23 -5.08 -22.23
C MET A 458 -5.91 -5.63 -23.62
N VAL A 459 -4.78 -6.29 -23.77
CA VAL A 459 -4.39 -7.05 -24.98
C VAL A 459 -4.46 -8.53 -24.65
N GLU A 460 -5.27 -9.26 -25.38
CA GLU A 460 -5.29 -10.72 -25.40
C GLU A 460 -4.41 -11.20 -26.55
N VAL A 461 -3.42 -12.07 -26.26
CA VAL A 461 -2.65 -12.76 -27.29
C VAL A 461 -2.89 -14.25 -27.17
N SER A 462 -3.33 -14.86 -28.27
CA SER A 462 -3.72 -16.27 -28.34
C SER A 462 -2.98 -17.01 -29.46
N ALA A 463 -3.12 -18.35 -29.48
CA ALA A 463 -2.45 -19.20 -30.46
C ALA A 463 -0.93 -18.96 -30.51
N LEU A 464 -0.31 -18.86 -29.34
CA LEU A 464 1.13 -18.64 -29.22
C LEU A 464 1.88 -19.82 -29.85
N ARG A 465 2.84 -19.49 -30.71
CA ARG A 465 3.79 -20.46 -31.31
C ARG A 465 4.96 -20.67 -30.35
N ARG A 466 5.82 -21.64 -30.67
CA ARG A 466 6.99 -21.99 -29.87
C ARG A 466 7.84 -20.78 -29.47
N ASN A 467 8.01 -19.81 -30.40
CA ASN A 467 8.66 -18.53 -30.14
C ASN A 467 7.70 -17.42 -30.52
N THR A 468 7.11 -16.76 -29.51
CA THR A 468 6.23 -15.63 -29.73
C THR A 468 6.88 -14.37 -29.19
N THR A 469 6.87 -13.29 -29.96
CA THR A 469 7.31 -11.96 -29.53
C THR A 469 6.12 -10.99 -29.60
N ILE A 470 5.92 -10.23 -28.53
CA ILE A 470 4.92 -9.17 -28.40
C ILE A 470 5.67 -7.88 -28.08
N GLU A 471 5.45 -6.83 -28.84
CA GLU A 471 6.06 -5.53 -28.60
C GLU A 471 4.99 -4.46 -28.50
N LEU A 472 5.05 -3.69 -27.41
CA LEU A 472 4.35 -2.42 -27.23
C LEU A 472 5.37 -1.31 -27.46
N SER A 473 5.06 -0.34 -28.31
CA SER A 473 5.98 0.77 -28.60
C SER A 473 5.24 2.07 -28.94
N ASN A 474 5.98 3.17 -28.96
CA ASN A 474 5.47 4.48 -29.34
C ASN A 474 6.42 5.22 -30.28
N GLY A 475 5.98 6.37 -30.81
CA GLY A 475 6.77 7.19 -31.74
C GLY A 475 8.02 7.84 -31.15
N LYS A 476 8.31 7.65 -29.84
CA LYS A 476 9.54 8.10 -29.18
C LYS A 476 10.62 7.01 -29.13
N GLY A 477 10.33 5.81 -29.65
CA GLY A 477 11.25 4.64 -29.56
C GLY A 477 11.19 3.93 -28.21
N GLU A 478 10.31 4.35 -27.31
CA GLU A 478 10.04 3.66 -26.04
C GLU A 478 9.28 2.37 -26.33
N ARG A 479 9.66 1.30 -25.63
CA ARG A 479 9.06 -0.02 -25.89
C ARG A 479 9.16 -0.95 -24.69
N VAL A 480 8.20 -1.89 -24.63
CA VAL A 480 8.24 -3.08 -23.79
C VAL A 480 8.17 -4.30 -24.70
N VAL A 481 9.08 -5.26 -24.51
CA VAL A 481 9.14 -6.47 -25.33
C VAL A 481 8.87 -7.69 -24.46
N MET A 482 7.92 -8.51 -24.87
CA MET A 482 7.57 -9.75 -24.19
C MET A 482 7.90 -10.93 -25.10
N ARG A 483 8.43 -12.01 -24.51
CA ARG A 483 8.80 -13.22 -25.25
C ARG A 483 8.30 -14.47 -24.55
N TYR A 484 7.63 -15.31 -25.31
CA TYR A 484 7.35 -16.68 -24.93
C TYR A 484 8.30 -17.61 -25.64
N ASP A 485 9.01 -18.45 -24.89
CA ASP A 485 9.86 -19.53 -25.40
C ASP A 485 9.35 -20.85 -24.82
N ALA A 486 8.75 -21.68 -25.70
CA ALA A 486 8.21 -22.97 -25.30
C ALA A 486 9.29 -24.02 -25.02
N SER A 487 10.52 -23.86 -25.57
CA SER A 487 11.63 -24.76 -25.31
C SER A 487 12.26 -24.56 -23.94
N GLU A 488 12.35 -23.30 -23.54
CA GLU A 488 12.83 -22.90 -22.20
C GLU A 488 11.70 -22.88 -21.16
N GLN A 489 10.47 -23.15 -21.56
CA GLN A 489 9.28 -23.01 -20.73
C GLN A 489 9.24 -21.68 -19.99
N SER A 490 9.51 -20.59 -20.69
CA SER A 490 9.66 -19.26 -20.10
C SER A 490 8.80 -18.21 -20.79
N PHE A 491 8.36 -17.22 -20.01
CA PHE A 491 7.77 -15.99 -20.50
C PHE A 491 8.51 -14.81 -19.89
N SER A 492 9.02 -13.88 -20.70
CA SER A 492 9.78 -12.74 -20.22
C SER A 492 9.15 -11.40 -20.61
N VAL A 493 9.39 -10.38 -19.79
CA VAL A 493 9.02 -8.98 -20.03
C VAL A 493 10.26 -8.11 -19.87
N ASP A 494 10.65 -7.47 -20.95
CA ASP A 494 11.79 -6.54 -21.03
C ASP A 494 11.26 -5.10 -21.02
N ARG A 495 11.52 -4.37 -19.92
CA ARG A 495 11.17 -2.96 -19.76
C ARG A 495 12.37 -2.01 -19.81
N MET A 496 13.54 -2.48 -20.24
CA MET A 496 14.78 -1.70 -20.28
C MET A 496 14.64 -0.37 -21.03
N ARG A 497 13.70 -0.28 -21.96
CA ARG A 497 13.44 0.92 -22.79
C ARG A 497 11.97 1.35 -22.73
N SER A 498 11.32 1.18 -21.57
CA SER A 498 9.89 1.39 -21.41
C SER A 498 9.44 2.86 -21.30
N GLY A 499 10.38 3.81 -21.21
CA GLY A 499 10.16 5.23 -21.01
C GLY A 499 11.16 5.84 -20.05
N GLN A 500 10.74 6.74 -19.16
CA GLN A 500 11.62 7.30 -18.14
C GLN A 500 12.03 6.20 -17.16
N ALA A 501 13.34 5.96 -17.07
CA ALA A 501 13.92 4.88 -16.28
C ALA A 501 15.21 5.30 -15.54
N ASP A 502 15.63 6.55 -15.68
CA ASP A 502 16.88 7.12 -15.17
C ASP A 502 16.81 7.61 -13.72
N PHE A 503 15.64 7.46 -13.07
CA PHE A 503 15.46 7.81 -11.66
C PHE A 503 16.07 6.77 -10.70
N SER A 504 16.40 5.56 -11.17
CA SER A 504 17.07 4.52 -10.39
C SER A 504 17.70 3.44 -11.29
N ASP A 505 18.96 3.09 -11.03
CA ASP A 505 19.66 2.00 -11.73
C ASP A 505 19.02 0.63 -11.47
N ALA A 506 18.26 0.49 -10.39
CA ALA A 506 17.51 -0.73 -10.07
C ALA A 506 16.21 -0.88 -10.88
N PHE A 507 15.73 0.18 -11.56
CA PHE A 507 14.44 0.14 -12.25
C PHE A 507 14.48 -0.63 -13.58
N PRO A 508 15.45 -0.45 -14.50
CA PRO A 508 15.51 -1.20 -15.75
C PRO A 508 15.68 -2.71 -15.46
N ALA A 509 14.83 -3.54 -16.07
CA ALA A 509 14.85 -4.97 -15.81
C ALA A 509 14.28 -5.80 -16.98
N VAL A 510 14.74 -7.05 -17.07
CA VAL A 510 14.08 -8.13 -17.77
C VAL A 510 13.59 -9.12 -16.70
N THR A 511 12.28 -9.33 -16.63
CA THR A 511 11.67 -10.26 -15.68
C THR A 511 11.16 -11.49 -16.41
N THR A 512 11.30 -12.68 -15.83
CA THR A 512 11.00 -13.96 -16.49
C THR A 512 10.26 -14.88 -15.52
N ALA A 513 9.15 -15.45 -15.99
CA ALA A 513 8.36 -16.45 -15.29
C ALA A 513 8.54 -17.83 -15.93
N PRO A 514 8.55 -18.93 -15.13
CA PRO A 514 8.33 -20.27 -15.63
C PRO A 514 6.89 -20.38 -16.12
N THR A 515 6.65 -21.12 -17.20
CA THR A 515 5.29 -21.25 -17.75
C THR A 515 4.57 -22.53 -17.30
N HIS A 516 5.24 -23.43 -16.60
CA HIS A 516 4.68 -24.69 -16.15
C HIS A 516 3.94 -25.43 -17.29
N GLY A 517 4.63 -25.54 -18.45
CA GLY A 517 4.11 -26.16 -19.66
C GLY A 517 3.68 -25.16 -20.73
N LYS A 518 2.82 -25.63 -21.65
CA LYS A 518 2.38 -24.83 -22.80
C LYS A 518 1.50 -23.66 -22.38
N VAL A 519 1.79 -22.48 -22.92
CA VAL A 519 0.94 -21.29 -22.84
C VAL A 519 0.04 -21.20 -24.07
N SER A 520 -1.26 -21.17 -23.86
CA SER A 520 -2.25 -21.06 -24.94
C SER A 520 -2.65 -19.62 -25.22
N ARG A 521 -2.69 -18.80 -24.17
CA ARG A 521 -3.18 -17.43 -24.21
C ARG A 521 -2.61 -16.61 -23.04
N VAL A 522 -2.21 -15.37 -23.33
CA VAL A 522 -1.82 -14.40 -22.31
C VAL A 522 -2.74 -13.17 -22.36
N LEU A 523 -2.98 -12.60 -21.19
CA LEU A 523 -3.70 -11.35 -20.97
C LEU A 523 -2.71 -10.30 -20.51
N ILE A 524 -2.69 -9.14 -21.16
CA ILE A 524 -1.76 -8.04 -20.89
C ILE A 524 -2.60 -6.82 -20.55
N PHE A 525 -2.59 -6.41 -19.31
CA PHE A 525 -3.26 -5.21 -18.82
C PHE A 525 -2.28 -4.04 -18.86
N ILE A 526 -2.64 -2.99 -19.57
CA ILE A 526 -1.84 -1.79 -19.80
C ILE A 526 -2.54 -0.62 -19.14
N ASP A 527 -1.83 0.09 -18.29
CA ASP A 527 -2.26 1.40 -17.78
C ASP A 527 -1.12 2.42 -17.98
N LYS A 528 -1.36 3.66 -17.63
CA LYS A 528 -0.40 4.75 -17.88
C LYS A 528 0.97 4.52 -17.27
N SER A 529 1.05 3.79 -16.18
CA SER A 529 2.30 3.55 -15.44
C SER A 529 2.57 2.08 -15.13
N SER A 530 1.84 1.13 -15.74
CA SER A 530 2.02 -0.29 -15.44
C SER A 530 1.68 -1.21 -16.61
N ILE A 531 2.28 -2.41 -16.56
CA ILE A 531 1.94 -3.55 -17.40
C ILE A 531 1.85 -4.78 -16.49
N GLU A 532 0.70 -5.43 -16.48
CA GLU A 532 0.49 -6.71 -15.80
C GLU A 532 0.18 -7.79 -16.83
N VAL A 533 0.93 -8.88 -16.81
CA VAL A 533 0.79 -10.01 -17.74
C VAL A 533 0.36 -11.25 -16.98
N PHE A 534 -0.64 -11.95 -17.50
CA PHE A 534 -1.16 -13.20 -16.92
C PHE A 534 -1.21 -14.30 -17.98
N ASP A 535 -0.76 -15.49 -17.63
CA ASP A 535 -1.25 -16.68 -18.32
C ASP A 535 -2.76 -16.83 -18.07
N ALA A 536 -3.53 -17.04 -19.12
CA ALA A 536 -4.99 -17.10 -18.98
C ALA A 536 -5.47 -18.32 -18.15
N ASP A 537 -4.64 -19.36 -18.03
CA ASP A 537 -4.91 -20.53 -17.19
C ASP A 537 -4.45 -20.27 -15.73
N GLY A 538 -3.76 -19.15 -15.48
CA GLY A 538 -3.34 -18.70 -14.15
C GLY A 538 -2.02 -19.28 -13.66
N LYS A 539 -1.17 -19.79 -14.53
CA LYS A 539 0.08 -20.46 -14.15
C LYS A 539 1.20 -19.51 -13.80
N PHE A 540 1.15 -18.26 -14.28
CA PHE A 540 2.07 -17.20 -13.91
C PHE A 540 1.44 -15.82 -14.04
N ALA A 541 2.00 -14.87 -13.30
CA ALA A 541 1.77 -13.43 -13.45
C ALA A 541 3.10 -12.68 -13.45
N ILE A 542 3.16 -11.54 -14.16
CA ILE A 542 4.32 -10.65 -14.21
C ILE A 542 3.84 -9.22 -14.15
N THR A 543 4.17 -8.51 -13.08
CA THR A 543 3.78 -7.11 -12.85
C THR A 543 4.99 -6.19 -12.91
N ASN A 544 4.95 -5.21 -13.79
CA ASN A 544 6.02 -4.23 -13.95
C ASN A 544 5.46 -2.80 -14.08
N LEU A 545 6.04 -1.86 -13.33
CA LEU A 545 5.87 -0.44 -13.59
C LEU A 545 6.58 -0.04 -14.91
N VAL A 546 6.00 0.93 -15.58
CA VAL A 546 6.55 1.58 -16.77
C VAL A 546 6.21 3.07 -16.73
N PHE A 547 7.07 3.94 -17.27
CA PHE A 547 6.82 5.38 -17.29
C PHE A 547 7.04 5.95 -18.70
N PRO A 548 6.20 5.56 -19.69
CA PRO A 548 6.35 6.06 -21.05
C PRO A 548 6.06 7.57 -21.09
N THR A 549 6.88 8.31 -21.85
CA THR A 549 6.70 9.77 -22.02
C THR A 549 5.52 10.09 -22.96
N LYS A 550 5.10 9.08 -23.74
CA LYS A 550 3.84 9.05 -24.50
C LYS A 550 3.23 7.65 -24.39
N PRO A 551 1.91 7.52 -24.41
CA PRO A 551 1.27 6.20 -24.43
C PRO A 551 1.83 5.31 -25.55
N TYR A 552 1.91 4.01 -25.30
CA TYR A 552 2.19 3.05 -26.38
C TYR A 552 1.01 3.03 -27.33
N ASP A 553 1.29 3.28 -28.62
CA ASP A 553 0.28 3.37 -29.68
C ASP A 553 0.45 2.28 -30.76
N ARG A 554 1.50 1.44 -30.64
CA ARG A 554 1.81 0.37 -31.58
C ARG A 554 1.91 -0.96 -30.88
N LEU A 555 1.22 -1.96 -31.42
CA LEU A 555 1.29 -3.36 -31.03
C LEU A 555 1.81 -4.20 -32.18
N SER A 556 2.90 -4.93 -31.96
CA SER A 556 3.42 -5.92 -32.89
C SER A 556 3.39 -7.30 -32.24
N VAL A 557 2.81 -8.29 -32.90
CA VAL A 557 2.78 -9.69 -32.43
C VAL A 557 3.31 -10.61 -33.53
N LYS A 558 4.43 -11.27 -33.25
CA LYS A 558 5.01 -12.30 -34.11
C LYS A 558 4.82 -13.65 -33.44
N GLY A 559 4.16 -14.60 -34.11
CA GLY A 559 3.95 -15.94 -33.58
C GLY A 559 2.66 -16.12 -32.77
N GLY A 560 1.70 -15.22 -32.88
CA GLY A 560 0.39 -15.30 -32.22
C GLY A 560 -0.67 -14.46 -32.91
N LYS A 561 -1.87 -14.42 -32.32
CA LYS A 561 -2.99 -13.57 -32.75
C LYS A 561 -3.36 -12.65 -31.59
N SER A 562 -3.56 -11.34 -31.86
CA SER A 562 -3.94 -10.38 -30.82
C SER A 562 -5.34 -9.84 -30.98
N ARG A 563 -5.94 -9.48 -29.85
CA ARG A 563 -7.17 -8.68 -29.73
C ARG A 563 -6.97 -7.63 -28.67
N VAL A 564 -7.54 -6.45 -28.90
CA VAL A 564 -7.47 -5.33 -27.95
C VAL A 564 -8.87 -5.07 -27.39
N TRP A 565 -8.92 -4.85 -26.10
CA TRP A 565 -10.14 -4.58 -25.35
C TRP A 565 -9.99 -3.27 -24.58
N LYS A 566 -11.00 -2.44 -24.59
CA LYS A 566 -11.09 -1.23 -23.78
C LYS A 566 -12.03 -1.41 -22.62
N MET A 567 -11.80 -0.65 -21.59
CA MET A 567 -12.70 -0.50 -20.47
C MET A 567 -14.03 0.10 -20.96
N ARG A 568 -15.13 -0.33 -20.36
CA ARG A 568 -16.48 0.18 -20.64
C ARG A 568 -16.64 1.63 -20.19
#